data_c8dab2d8a7c185e1daaeeff3db84b17c
#
_entry.id   c8dab2d8a7c185e1daaeeff3db84b17c
#
_cell.length_a   1.000
_cell.length_b   1.000
_cell.length_c   1.000
_cell.angle_alpha   90.00
_cell.angle_beta   90.00
_cell.angle_gamma   90.00
#
_symmetry.space_group_name_H-M   'P 1'
#
loop_
_entity.id
_entity.type
_entity.pdbx_description
1 polymer ?
#
loop_
_entity_poly.entity_id
_entity_poly.type
_entity_poly.pdbx_seq_one_letter_code
_entity_poly.pdbx_strand_id
1 'polypeptide(L)'
;MSFINERVQPEGLTFDDVLLIPAYSEVLPREVNVQTRFSRNISLNIPIVSAAMDTVTEAPLAIALAREGGIGVIHKNMTIAEQAAQVRKVKRAENGMIYDPVTISKDHTVGDALNLMKENKIGGIPVVDADRMLIGIVTNRDLRFQRDMSRRIEEVMTPGDRLVTTHNPELSHAQEILLNSKIEKLPVVDDAGRLVGLITYKDITKVQDHPNACKDAKGRLRVAAGVGVTPDAMDRVKALVAEDVDAVVLDSAHGHSANIVSMLKRIKEVYPSLDVVVGNIATGGAARYLIENGADGVKVGIGPGSICTTRIIAGVGVPQLTAIYDVACVARESGVPVIADGGLRYSGDLVKALAAGGDCVMIGWMFAGREEAPGGTIIFNGRKFKSYRGMGSIDAMKAGSADRYFQKGCEGNISKLVPEGIAARVPFKGSLSETVYQLIGGVRSGMGYCGAKDIETLKQARFIRITASGMQESHPHDVAITSEAPNYSSER
;
A
#
# COMPACT_ATOMS: atom_id res chain seq x y z
N MET A 1 46.94 -14.92 -2.75
CA MET A 1 45.97 -14.29 -1.81
C MET A 1 45.06 -15.33 -1.26
N SER A 2 44.55 -15.21 0.00
CA SER A 2 43.67 -16.25 0.55
C SER A 2 42.25 -16.02 0.06
N PHE A 3 41.48 -17.11 -0.05
CA PHE A 3 40.03 -17.09 -0.39
C PHE A 3 39.26 -16.04 0.42
N ILE A 4 39.59 -15.90 1.71
CA ILE A 4 38.93 -14.94 2.61
C ILE A 4 39.14 -13.51 2.10
N ASN A 5 40.36 -13.13 1.73
CA ASN A 5 40.68 -11.76 1.34
C ASN A 5 40.15 -11.36 -0.05
N GLU A 6 39.88 -12.35 -0.90
CA GLU A 6 39.43 -12.10 -2.27
C GLU A 6 37.88 -12.20 -2.40
N ARG A 7 37.26 -13.09 -1.67
CA ARG A 7 35.87 -13.50 -1.94
C ARG A 7 34.91 -13.39 -0.75
N VAL A 8 35.41 -13.14 0.45
CA VAL A 8 34.60 -12.98 1.66
C VAL A 8 34.52 -11.49 1.99
N GLN A 9 33.29 -10.94 1.90
CA GLN A 9 33.02 -9.55 2.28
C GLN A 9 33.08 -9.41 3.82
N PRO A 10 33.25 -8.19 4.33
CA PRO A 10 33.13 -7.90 5.77
C PRO A 10 31.79 -8.39 6.32
N GLU A 11 31.75 -8.57 7.64
CA GLU A 11 30.57 -9.04 8.33
C GLU A 11 29.33 -8.17 8.07
N GLY A 12 28.25 -8.78 7.63
CA GLY A 12 26.97 -8.11 7.41
C GLY A 12 26.15 -8.04 8.70
N LEU A 13 25.39 -6.95 8.87
CA LEU A 13 24.63 -6.64 10.06
C LEU A 13 23.11 -6.74 9.83
N THR A 14 22.39 -7.28 10.81
CA THR A 14 20.93 -7.27 10.92
C THR A 14 20.47 -6.15 11.87
N PHE A 15 19.16 -5.98 12.05
CA PHE A 15 18.63 -5.02 13.02
C PHE A 15 19.00 -5.34 14.46
N ASP A 16 19.24 -6.62 14.79
CA ASP A 16 19.60 -7.06 16.15
C ASP A 16 21.06 -6.81 16.50
N ASP A 17 21.91 -6.56 15.50
CA ASP A 17 23.34 -6.36 15.72
C ASP A 17 23.71 -4.93 16.10
N VAL A 18 22.74 -3.99 16.06
CA VAL A 18 22.99 -2.58 16.29
C VAL A 18 21.90 -1.89 17.09
N LEU A 19 22.28 -0.78 17.75
CA LEU A 19 21.37 0.24 18.26
C LEU A 19 21.73 1.61 17.65
N LEU A 20 20.77 2.53 17.58
CA LEU A 20 21.03 3.93 17.27
C LEU A 20 21.60 4.63 18.51
N ILE A 21 22.58 5.47 18.31
CA ILE A 21 23.19 6.27 19.39
C ILE A 21 22.31 7.51 19.60
N PRO A 22 21.81 7.78 20.81
CA PRO A 22 21.09 9.00 21.13
C PRO A 22 21.94 10.23 20.83
N ALA A 23 21.29 11.30 20.38
CA ALA A 23 21.94 12.56 20.06
C ALA A 23 21.22 13.73 20.73
N TYR A 24 21.84 14.90 20.75
CA TYR A 24 21.17 16.13 21.20
C TYR A 24 19.94 16.38 20.35
N SER A 25 18.81 16.68 21.02
CA SER A 25 17.52 16.87 20.38
C SER A 25 16.86 18.17 20.81
N GLU A 26 16.38 18.92 19.83
CA GLU A 26 15.54 20.10 19.99
C GLU A 26 14.10 19.84 19.51
N VAL A 27 13.79 18.59 19.13
CA VAL A 27 12.47 18.20 18.58
C VAL A 27 11.78 17.21 19.50
N LEU A 28 10.49 17.43 19.70
CA LEU A 28 9.64 16.46 20.42
C LEU A 28 9.10 15.40 19.44
N PRO A 29 8.85 14.17 19.89
CA PRO A 29 8.31 13.10 19.03
C PRO A 29 7.04 13.49 18.24
N ARG A 30 6.17 14.35 18.80
CA ARG A 30 4.97 14.84 18.13
C ARG A 30 5.23 15.86 17.01
N GLU A 31 6.41 16.46 16.97
CA GLU A 31 6.78 17.55 16.06
C GLU A 31 7.58 17.06 14.85
N VAL A 32 8.09 15.80 14.90
CA VAL A 32 8.87 15.27 13.80
C VAL A 32 8.01 14.99 12.57
N ASN A 33 8.56 15.26 11.39
CA ASN A 33 7.94 14.95 10.12
C ASN A 33 8.36 13.54 9.65
N VAL A 34 7.37 12.66 9.48
CA VAL A 34 7.57 11.27 9.00
C VAL A 34 7.23 11.10 7.52
N GLN A 35 6.97 12.18 6.79
CA GLN A 35 6.73 12.13 5.36
C GLN A 35 7.96 11.63 4.61
N THR A 36 7.72 10.89 3.53
CA THR A 36 8.76 10.25 2.74
C THR A 36 8.32 9.99 1.32
N ARG A 37 9.07 9.18 0.56
CA ARG A 37 8.74 8.79 -0.81
C ARG A 37 8.70 7.26 -0.96
N PHE A 38 7.76 6.81 -1.79
CA PHE A 38 7.66 5.43 -2.26
C PHE A 38 8.41 5.20 -3.57
N SER A 39 8.32 6.18 -4.45
CA SER A 39 8.96 6.21 -5.75
C SER A 39 9.29 7.67 -6.13
N ARG A 40 9.90 7.91 -7.30
CA ARG A 40 10.29 9.27 -7.72
C ARG A 40 9.16 10.28 -7.60
N ASN A 41 7.93 9.88 -7.98
CA ASN A 41 6.78 10.79 -8.10
C ASN A 41 5.70 10.53 -7.04
N ILE A 42 5.89 9.56 -6.15
CA ILE A 42 4.89 9.21 -5.13
C ILE A 42 5.44 9.48 -3.74
N SER A 43 4.87 10.48 -3.08
CA SER A 43 5.10 10.79 -1.66
C SER A 43 4.14 10.00 -0.77
N LEU A 44 4.62 9.66 0.43
CA LEU A 44 3.85 9.05 1.50
C LEU A 44 3.82 9.98 2.72
N ASN A 45 2.73 9.98 3.46
CA ASN A 45 2.61 10.74 4.71
C ASN A 45 3.17 9.96 5.93
N ILE A 46 3.32 8.63 5.80
CA ILE A 46 4.04 7.76 6.75
C ILE A 46 4.94 6.79 5.98
N PRO A 47 6.09 6.37 6.52
CA PRO A 47 7.07 5.55 5.81
C PRO A 47 6.70 4.06 5.80
N ILE A 48 5.44 3.71 5.54
CA ILE A 48 4.94 2.34 5.61
C ILE A 48 4.27 1.91 4.31
N VAL A 49 4.66 0.73 3.84
CA VAL A 49 4.11 0.05 2.66
C VAL A 49 3.66 -1.36 3.06
N SER A 50 2.54 -1.88 2.54
CA SER A 50 2.16 -3.27 2.77
C SER A 50 2.62 -4.18 1.63
N ALA A 51 3.07 -5.40 2.00
CA ALA A 51 3.69 -6.35 1.08
C ALA A 51 2.69 -6.96 0.10
N ALA A 52 3.15 -7.18 -1.15
CA ALA A 52 2.40 -7.81 -2.23
C ALA A 52 2.25 -9.32 -2.02
N MET A 53 1.61 -9.73 -0.94
CA MET A 53 1.41 -11.13 -0.56
C MET A 53 -0.08 -11.46 -0.46
N ASP A 54 -0.46 -12.65 -0.91
CA ASP A 54 -1.85 -13.08 -1.00
C ASP A 54 -2.55 -13.34 0.36
N THR A 55 -1.78 -13.25 1.44
CA THR A 55 -2.28 -13.27 2.82
C THR A 55 -2.07 -11.94 3.55
N VAL A 56 -1.72 -10.86 2.83
CA VAL A 56 -1.44 -9.55 3.41
C VAL A 56 -2.27 -8.45 2.74
N THR A 57 -2.10 -8.22 1.42
CA THR A 57 -2.64 -7.02 0.78
C THR A 57 -3.62 -7.29 -0.34
N GLU A 58 -4.89 -7.06 -0.04
CA GLU A 58 -5.96 -6.80 -1.00
C GLU A 58 -6.59 -5.42 -0.74
N ALA A 59 -7.66 -5.06 -1.45
CA ALA A 59 -8.27 -3.74 -1.35
C ALA A 59 -8.61 -3.30 0.08
N PRO A 60 -9.16 -4.14 0.99
CA PRO A 60 -9.47 -3.69 2.34
C PRO A 60 -8.25 -3.18 3.11
N LEU A 61 -7.14 -3.93 3.09
CA LEU A 61 -5.90 -3.52 3.77
C LEU A 61 -5.23 -2.34 3.06
N ALA A 62 -5.21 -2.31 1.72
CA ALA A 62 -4.67 -1.19 0.96
C ALA A 62 -5.42 0.12 1.25
N ILE A 63 -6.75 0.08 1.37
CA ILE A 63 -7.59 1.23 1.75
C ILE A 63 -7.25 1.69 3.17
N ALA A 64 -7.23 0.76 4.13
CA ALA A 64 -6.92 1.09 5.52
C ALA A 64 -5.53 1.74 5.65
N LEU A 65 -4.51 1.17 5.00
CA LEU A 65 -3.15 1.72 5.05
C LEU A 65 -3.04 3.09 4.34
N ALA A 66 -3.70 3.27 3.21
CA ALA A 66 -3.71 4.55 2.51
C ALA A 66 -4.39 5.66 3.33
N ARG A 67 -5.42 5.33 4.12
CA ARG A 67 -6.07 6.24 5.08
C ARG A 67 -5.14 6.72 6.19
N GLU A 68 -4.24 5.85 6.63
CA GLU A 68 -3.20 6.18 7.61
C GLU A 68 -2.04 6.98 7.01
N GLY A 69 -1.94 7.05 5.67
CA GLY A 69 -0.90 7.82 4.96
C GLY A 69 0.19 6.99 4.29
N GLY A 70 0.10 5.66 4.34
CA GLY A 70 0.97 4.73 3.63
C GLY A 70 0.44 4.33 2.25
N ILE A 71 0.96 3.24 1.68
CA ILE A 71 0.49 2.69 0.41
C ILE A 71 0.45 1.16 0.45
N GLY A 72 -0.63 0.57 -0.07
CA GLY A 72 -0.75 -0.88 -0.23
C GLY A 72 -0.28 -1.35 -1.61
N VAL A 73 0.41 -2.50 -1.66
CA VAL A 73 0.75 -3.17 -2.93
C VAL A 73 -0.12 -4.40 -3.11
N ILE A 74 -1.09 -4.33 -4.02
CA ILE A 74 -2.01 -5.46 -4.31
C ILE A 74 -1.22 -6.61 -4.93
N HIS A 75 -1.36 -7.83 -4.39
CA HIS A 75 -0.66 -9.00 -4.88
C HIS A 75 -1.16 -9.46 -6.27
N LYS A 76 -0.33 -10.24 -6.98
CA LYS A 76 -0.63 -10.74 -8.32
C LYS A 76 -1.19 -12.18 -8.37
N ASN A 77 -1.30 -12.89 -7.23
CA ASN A 77 -1.85 -14.25 -7.15
C ASN A 77 -3.36 -14.26 -7.36
N MET A 78 -3.80 -13.71 -8.46
CA MET A 78 -5.19 -13.64 -8.93
C MET A 78 -5.19 -13.33 -10.42
N THR A 79 -6.33 -13.48 -11.08
CA THR A 79 -6.50 -13.11 -12.48
C THR A 79 -6.24 -11.61 -12.70
N ILE A 80 -5.95 -11.23 -13.94
CA ILE A 80 -5.75 -9.83 -14.33
C ILE A 80 -7.00 -8.99 -13.98
N ALA A 81 -8.18 -9.53 -14.29
CA ALA A 81 -9.45 -8.84 -14.02
C ALA A 81 -9.72 -8.64 -12.51
N GLU A 82 -9.40 -9.66 -11.70
CA GLU A 82 -9.55 -9.56 -10.24
C GLU A 82 -8.60 -8.51 -9.65
N GLN A 83 -7.32 -8.49 -10.06
CA GLN A 83 -6.35 -7.51 -9.56
C GLN A 83 -6.76 -6.09 -9.96
N ALA A 84 -7.17 -5.88 -11.21
CA ALA A 84 -7.71 -4.60 -11.67
C ALA A 84 -8.95 -4.18 -10.85
N ALA A 85 -9.84 -5.13 -10.53
CA ALA A 85 -10.99 -4.86 -9.67
C ALA A 85 -10.60 -4.49 -8.23
N GLN A 86 -9.51 -5.04 -7.68
CA GLN A 86 -8.98 -4.62 -6.38
C GLN A 86 -8.47 -3.16 -6.44
N VAL A 87 -7.70 -2.81 -7.46
CA VAL A 87 -7.23 -1.42 -7.67
C VAL A 87 -8.42 -0.47 -7.79
N ARG A 88 -9.43 -0.80 -8.62
CA ARG A 88 -10.67 -0.02 -8.76
C ARG A 88 -11.37 0.21 -7.41
N LYS A 89 -11.43 -0.81 -6.55
CA LYS A 89 -12.04 -0.68 -5.20
C LYS A 89 -11.29 0.34 -4.36
N VAL A 90 -9.95 0.36 -4.39
CA VAL A 90 -9.15 1.35 -3.66
C VAL A 90 -9.38 2.74 -4.21
N LYS A 91 -9.31 2.91 -5.53
CA LYS A 91 -9.52 4.21 -6.21
C LYS A 91 -10.92 4.79 -5.99
N ARG A 92 -11.92 3.93 -5.76
CA ARG A 92 -13.30 4.35 -5.48
C ARG A 92 -13.63 4.49 -4.00
N ALA A 93 -12.73 4.07 -3.09
CA ALA A 93 -13.01 4.08 -1.64
C ALA A 93 -13.15 5.51 -1.07
N GLU A 94 -12.33 6.42 -1.59
CA GLU A 94 -12.41 7.84 -1.28
C GLU A 94 -12.17 8.66 -2.54
N ASN A 95 -13.07 9.58 -2.79
CA ASN A 95 -12.98 10.55 -3.87
C ASN A 95 -13.21 11.93 -3.26
N GLY A 96 -12.42 12.91 -3.65
CA GLY A 96 -12.75 14.31 -3.36
C GLY A 96 -14.00 14.73 -4.13
N MET A 97 -14.02 14.43 -5.43
CA MET A 97 -15.16 14.56 -6.32
C MET A 97 -15.26 13.27 -7.14
N ILE A 98 -16.46 12.78 -7.36
CA ILE A 98 -16.73 11.68 -8.29
C ILE A 98 -16.76 12.26 -9.68
N TYR A 99 -15.70 12.06 -10.48
CA TYR A 99 -15.53 12.69 -11.81
C TYR A 99 -16.43 12.12 -12.90
N ASP A 100 -16.92 10.94 -12.82
CA ASP A 100 -17.88 10.36 -13.77
C ASP A 100 -18.96 9.63 -12.98
N PRO A 101 -19.89 10.38 -12.36
CA PRO A 101 -20.93 9.78 -11.55
C PRO A 101 -21.87 8.94 -12.42
N VAL A 102 -22.41 7.87 -11.83
CA VAL A 102 -23.52 7.13 -12.43
C VAL A 102 -24.67 8.09 -12.66
N THR A 103 -25.16 8.16 -13.89
CA THR A 103 -26.26 9.02 -14.31
C THR A 103 -27.43 8.21 -14.82
N ILE A 104 -28.60 8.83 -14.90
CA ILE A 104 -29.83 8.25 -15.46
C ILE A 104 -30.53 9.29 -16.33
N SER A 105 -31.23 8.85 -17.38
CA SER A 105 -32.09 9.70 -18.18
C SER A 105 -33.45 9.90 -17.49
N LYS A 106 -34.10 11.02 -17.75
CA LYS A 106 -35.45 11.34 -17.26
C LYS A 106 -36.52 10.33 -17.64
N ASP A 107 -36.31 9.65 -18.78
CA ASP A 107 -37.26 8.68 -19.36
C ASP A 107 -37.22 7.30 -18.71
N HIS A 108 -36.21 7.01 -17.88
CA HIS A 108 -36.13 5.78 -17.10
C HIS A 108 -37.17 5.75 -15.98
N THR A 109 -37.36 4.56 -15.43
CA THR A 109 -38.36 4.32 -14.37
C THR A 109 -37.72 4.39 -12.96
N VAL A 110 -38.60 4.52 -11.96
CA VAL A 110 -38.22 4.38 -10.54
C VAL A 110 -37.55 3.03 -10.28
N GLY A 111 -38.03 1.97 -10.91
CA GLY A 111 -37.43 0.62 -10.81
C GLY A 111 -35.97 0.59 -11.32
N ASP A 112 -35.71 1.23 -12.47
CA ASP A 112 -34.35 1.33 -13.03
C ASP A 112 -33.41 2.09 -12.10
N ALA A 113 -33.88 3.21 -11.53
CA ALA A 113 -33.07 3.99 -10.59
C ALA A 113 -32.72 3.20 -9.32
N LEU A 114 -33.68 2.45 -8.75
CA LEU A 114 -33.44 1.61 -7.57
C LEU A 114 -32.46 0.48 -7.86
N ASN A 115 -32.52 -0.15 -9.04
CA ASN A 115 -31.57 -1.17 -9.46
C ASN A 115 -30.17 -0.58 -9.60
N LEU A 116 -30.02 0.56 -10.31
CA LEU A 116 -28.75 1.27 -10.43
C LEU A 116 -28.15 1.66 -9.06
N MET A 117 -28.99 2.16 -8.14
CA MET A 117 -28.55 2.51 -6.79
C MET A 117 -28.06 1.29 -6.02
N LYS A 118 -28.76 0.15 -6.13
CA LYS A 118 -28.41 -1.11 -5.47
C LYS A 118 -27.12 -1.69 -6.02
N GLU A 119 -26.99 -1.78 -7.34
CA GLU A 119 -25.80 -2.32 -8.03
C GLU A 119 -24.55 -1.51 -7.72
N ASN A 120 -24.67 -0.18 -7.75
CA ASN A 120 -23.55 0.73 -7.51
C ASN A 120 -23.38 1.14 -6.04
N LYS A 121 -24.27 0.69 -5.12
CA LYS A 121 -24.28 1.04 -3.68
C LYS A 121 -24.29 2.56 -3.43
N ILE A 122 -25.06 3.30 -4.22
CA ILE A 122 -25.17 4.77 -4.17
C ILE A 122 -26.57 5.18 -3.72
N GLY A 123 -26.67 6.34 -3.09
CA GLY A 123 -27.93 6.87 -2.53
C GLY A 123 -28.52 8.04 -3.33
N GLY A 124 -28.07 8.27 -4.55
CA GLY A 124 -28.61 9.30 -5.45
C GLY A 124 -27.85 9.35 -6.76
N ILE A 125 -28.58 9.69 -7.80
CA ILE A 125 -28.13 9.64 -9.18
C ILE A 125 -28.49 10.99 -9.87
N PRO A 126 -27.51 11.73 -10.41
CA PRO A 126 -27.79 12.86 -11.29
C PRO A 126 -28.58 12.42 -12.52
N VAL A 127 -29.58 13.21 -12.88
CA VAL A 127 -30.38 13.00 -14.08
C VAL A 127 -29.87 13.93 -15.17
N VAL A 128 -29.49 13.36 -16.32
CA VAL A 128 -28.92 14.11 -17.44
C VAL A 128 -29.65 13.80 -18.74
N ASP A 129 -29.53 14.72 -19.68
CA ASP A 129 -29.98 14.49 -21.07
C ASP A 129 -28.87 13.85 -21.94
N ALA A 130 -29.12 13.73 -23.25
CA ALA A 130 -28.19 13.15 -24.22
C ALA A 130 -26.85 13.92 -24.34
N ASP A 131 -26.85 15.21 -24.06
CA ASP A 131 -25.68 16.10 -24.12
C ASP A 131 -24.97 16.25 -22.77
N ARG A 132 -25.35 15.40 -21.80
CA ARG A 132 -24.87 15.42 -20.38
C ARG A 132 -25.25 16.70 -19.63
N MET A 133 -26.25 17.46 -20.08
CA MET A 133 -26.80 18.59 -19.33
C MET A 133 -27.49 18.08 -18.07
N LEU A 134 -27.18 18.69 -16.93
CA LEU A 134 -27.79 18.32 -15.66
C LEU A 134 -29.25 18.86 -15.62
N ILE A 135 -30.21 17.95 -15.67
CA ILE A 135 -31.65 18.29 -15.66
C ILE A 135 -32.34 17.98 -14.33
N GLY A 136 -31.69 17.25 -13.42
CA GLY A 136 -32.25 16.92 -12.12
C GLY A 136 -31.36 16.02 -11.29
N ILE A 137 -31.86 15.62 -10.13
CA ILE A 137 -31.27 14.55 -9.30
C ILE A 137 -32.37 13.70 -8.69
N VAL A 138 -32.15 12.41 -8.61
CA VAL A 138 -33.02 11.48 -7.88
C VAL A 138 -32.25 10.83 -6.75
N THR A 139 -32.83 10.81 -5.55
CA THR A 139 -32.18 10.30 -4.33
C THR A 139 -33.02 9.27 -3.63
N ASN A 140 -32.42 8.52 -2.68
CA ASN A 140 -33.18 7.59 -1.83
C ASN A 140 -34.37 8.27 -1.11
N ARG A 141 -34.29 9.57 -0.83
CA ARG A 141 -35.39 10.35 -0.21
C ARG A 141 -36.57 10.43 -1.15
N ASP A 142 -36.34 10.69 -2.44
CA ASP A 142 -37.39 10.82 -3.46
C ASP A 142 -38.05 9.49 -3.77
N LEU A 143 -37.28 8.38 -3.69
CA LEU A 143 -37.74 7.03 -4.06
C LEU A 143 -38.32 6.23 -2.87
N ARG A 144 -38.04 6.61 -1.62
CA ARG A 144 -38.37 5.81 -0.42
C ARG A 144 -39.83 5.45 -0.30
N PHE A 145 -40.74 6.30 -0.74
CA PHE A 145 -42.18 6.14 -0.60
C PHE A 145 -42.88 5.84 -1.92
N GLN A 146 -42.12 5.67 -3.01
CA GLN A 146 -42.71 5.30 -4.31
C GLN A 146 -43.15 3.85 -4.29
N ARG A 147 -44.41 3.60 -4.62
CA ARG A 147 -45.00 2.26 -4.73
C ARG A 147 -45.06 1.79 -6.17
N ASP A 148 -45.22 2.73 -7.11
CA ASP A 148 -45.28 2.43 -8.54
C ASP A 148 -43.87 2.53 -9.12
N MET A 149 -43.28 1.37 -9.44
CA MET A 149 -41.98 1.23 -10.01
C MET A 149 -41.90 1.64 -11.49
N SER A 150 -43.04 1.77 -12.17
CA SER A 150 -43.12 2.17 -13.58
C SER A 150 -43.15 3.69 -13.78
N ARG A 151 -43.30 4.48 -12.71
CA ARG A 151 -43.25 5.96 -12.82
C ARG A 151 -41.92 6.43 -13.42
N ARG A 152 -42.02 7.45 -14.24
CA ARG A 152 -40.83 8.06 -14.84
C ARG A 152 -40.01 8.89 -13.83
N ILE A 153 -38.72 8.94 -14.03
CA ILE A 153 -37.81 9.71 -13.17
C ILE A 153 -38.14 11.20 -13.19
N GLU A 154 -38.56 11.76 -14.33
CA GLU A 154 -38.97 13.16 -14.46
C GLU A 154 -40.10 13.58 -13.50
N GLU A 155 -40.94 12.64 -13.10
CA GLU A 155 -42.09 12.90 -12.19
C GLU A 155 -41.67 12.92 -10.70
N VAL A 156 -40.55 12.30 -10.37
CA VAL A 156 -40.14 12.07 -8.97
C VAL A 156 -38.80 12.75 -8.62
N MET A 157 -38.01 13.14 -9.62
CA MET A 157 -36.72 13.82 -9.40
C MET A 157 -36.89 15.21 -8.80
N THR A 158 -35.85 15.70 -8.16
CA THR A 158 -35.69 17.14 -7.92
C THR A 158 -35.23 17.78 -9.23
N PRO A 159 -36.00 18.69 -9.86
CA PRO A 159 -35.66 19.27 -11.15
C PRO A 159 -34.49 20.28 -11.05
N GLY A 160 -33.85 20.53 -12.21
CA GLY A 160 -32.61 21.30 -12.32
C GLY A 160 -32.71 22.73 -11.80
N ASP A 161 -33.86 23.38 -11.96
CA ASP A 161 -34.14 24.75 -11.45
C ASP A 161 -34.14 24.87 -9.91
N ARG A 162 -34.30 23.74 -9.23
CA ARG A 162 -34.24 23.64 -7.75
C ARG A 162 -32.94 23.06 -7.23
N LEU A 163 -32.00 22.70 -8.12
CA LEU A 163 -30.74 22.13 -7.71
C LEU A 163 -29.74 23.21 -7.29
N VAL A 164 -29.05 22.92 -6.21
CA VAL A 164 -27.83 23.62 -5.86
C VAL A 164 -26.69 22.93 -6.59
N THR A 165 -25.93 23.68 -7.38
CA THR A 165 -24.77 23.20 -8.14
C THR A 165 -23.56 24.09 -7.87
N THR A 166 -22.37 23.65 -8.26
CA THR A 166 -21.15 24.45 -8.20
C THR A 166 -20.31 24.25 -9.46
N HIS A 167 -19.53 25.27 -9.83
CA HIS A 167 -18.47 25.17 -10.84
C HIS A 167 -17.09 24.92 -10.19
N ASN A 168 -16.99 25.14 -8.86
CA ASN A 168 -15.75 24.94 -8.11
C ASN A 168 -15.74 23.56 -7.45
N PRO A 169 -14.81 22.64 -7.83
CA PRO A 169 -14.70 21.32 -7.23
C PRO A 169 -13.96 21.29 -5.90
N GLU A 170 -13.57 22.44 -5.33
CA GLU A 170 -12.84 22.50 -4.06
C GLU A 170 -13.72 22.03 -2.90
N LEU A 171 -13.21 21.07 -2.11
CA LEU A 171 -13.99 20.42 -1.07
C LEU A 171 -14.38 21.35 0.09
N SER A 172 -13.54 22.33 0.44
CA SER A 172 -13.86 23.34 1.45
C SER A 172 -15.08 24.17 1.03
N HIS A 173 -15.11 24.64 -0.20
CA HIS A 173 -16.24 25.38 -0.77
C HIS A 173 -17.49 24.49 -0.88
N ALA A 174 -17.33 23.26 -1.36
CA ALA A 174 -18.44 22.30 -1.43
C ALA A 174 -19.03 21.99 -0.06
N GLN A 175 -18.21 21.92 1.00
CA GLN A 175 -18.65 21.72 2.38
C GLN A 175 -19.57 22.85 2.86
N GLU A 176 -19.19 24.10 2.64
CA GLU A 176 -20.00 25.25 3.00
C GLU A 176 -21.36 25.23 2.28
N ILE A 177 -21.38 24.92 1.00
CA ILE A 177 -22.63 24.82 0.22
C ILE A 177 -23.51 23.69 0.76
N LEU A 178 -22.96 22.49 0.97
CA LEU A 178 -23.71 21.33 1.47
C LEU A 178 -24.33 21.61 2.85
N LEU A 179 -23.57 22.24 3.75
CA LEU A 179 -24.05 22.62 5.10
C LEU A 179 -25.12 23.69 5.06
N ASN A 180 -24.88 24.79 4.33
CA ASN A 180 -25.80 25.92 4.26
C ASN A 180 -27.11 25.54 3.56
N SER A 181 -27.05 24.73 2.52
CA SER A 181 -28.22 24.28 1.74
C SER A 181 -28.88 23.03 2.34
N LYS A 182 -28.28 22.41 3.38
CA LYS A 182 -28.77 21.16 4.02
C LYS A 182 -28.99 20.01 3.03
N ILE A 183 -28.08 19.87 2.08
CA ILE A 183 -28.11 18.81 1.06
C ILE A 183 -26.93 17.84 1.27
N GLU A 184 -27.07 16.61 0.81
CA GLU A 184 -26.03 15.57 0.95
C GLU A 184 -25.21 15.38 -0.33
N LYS A 185 -25.67 15.94 -1.47
CA LYS A 185 -25.07 15.76 -2.79
C LYS A 185 -25.07 17.10 -3.53
N LEU A 186 -23.88 17.43 -4.03
CA LEU A 186 -23.64 18.67 -4.78
C LEU A 186 -23.11 18.32 -6.16
N PRO A 187 -23.93 18.43 -7.22
CA PRO A 187 -23.45 18.29 -8.58
C PRO A 187 -22.46 19.40 -8.94
N VAL A 188 -21.38 19.04 -9.61
CA VAL A 188 -20.41 19.98 -10.19
C VAL A 188 -20.65 20.03 -11.68
N VAL A 189 -20.83 21.24 -12.22
CA VAL A 189 -21.14 21.48 -13.62
C VAL A 189 -20.10 22.41 -14.27
N ASP A 190 -19.94 22.29 -15.58
CA ASP A 190 -19.14 23.24 -16.37
C ASP A 190 -19.93 24.52 -16.67
N ASP A 191 -19.29 25.49 -17.32
CA ASP A 191 -19.91 26.78 -17.70
C ASP A 191 -21.11 26.62 -18.65
N ALA A 192 -21.23 25.48 -19.32
CA ALA A 192 -22.36 25.14 -20.18
C ALA A 192 -23.49 24.42 -19.43
N GLY A 193 -23.33 24.11 -18.12
CA GLY A 193 -24.29 23.37 -17.32
C GLY A 193 -24.21 21.84 -17.44
N ARG A 194 -23.18 21.31 -18.10
CA ARG A 194 -22.97 19.86 -18.20
C ARG A 194 -22.39 19.30 -16.93
N LEU A 195 -22.85 18.12 -16.55
CA LEU A 195 -22.36 17.42 -15.37
C LEU A 195 -20.89 17.00 -15.53
N VAL A 196 -20.02 17.55 -14.71
CA VAL A 196 -18.59 17.22 -14.61
C VAL A 196 -18.32 16.24 -13.48
N GLY A 197 -19.05 16.37 -12.38
CA GLY A 197 -18.83 15.52 -11.22
C GLY A 197 -19.93 15.62 -10.16
N LEU A 198 -19.74 14.87 -9.09
CA LEU A 198 -20.62 14.85 -7.92
C LEU A 198 -19.78 14.85 -6.64
N ILE A 199 -20.04 15.77 -5.74
CA ILE A 199 -19.46 15.80 -4.38
C ILE A 199 -20.55 15.38 -3.40
N THR A 200 -20.22 14.49 -2.45
CA THR A 200 -21.17 14.09 -1.41
C THR A 200 -20.67 14.49 -0.02
N TYR A 201 -21.61 14.70 0.92
CA TYR A 201 -21.26 14.98 2.32
C TYR A 201 -20.38 13.87 2.92
N LYS A 202 -20.61 12.61 2.52
CA LYS A 202 -19.78 11.48 2.97
C LYS A 202 -18.32 11.58 2.50
N ASP A 203 -18.06 12.16 1.34
CA ASP A 203 -16.69 12.31 0.85
C ASP A 203 -15.94 13.38 1.65
N ILE A 204 -16.65 14.43 2.08
CA ILE A 204 -16.10 15.48 2.95
C ILE A 204 -15.80 14.94 4.35
N THR A 205 -16.71 14.18 4.97
CA THR A 205 -16.47 13.58 6.29
C THR A 205 -15.28 12.62 6.28
N LYS A 206 -15.13 11.80 5.25
CA LYS A 206 -13.96 10.92 5.10
C LYS A 206 -12.62 11.68 5.05
N VAL A 207 -12.59 12.87 4.44
CA VAL A 207 -11.37 13.70 4.42
C VAL A 207 -11.05 14.22 5.83
N GLN A 208 -12.07 14.56 6.61
CA GLN A 208 -11.90 15.00 8.01
C GLN A 208 -11.49 13.85 8.93
N ASP A 209 -12.04 12.64 8.72
CA ASP A 209 -11.73 11.45 9.51
C ASP A 209 -10.30 10.94 9.24
N HIS A 210 -9.78 11.15 8.02
CA HIS A 210 -8.45 10.68 7.60
C HIS A 210 -7.58 11.81 7.00
N PRO A 211 -7.18 12.82 7.80
CA PRO A 211 -6.44 13.98 7.29
C PRO A 211 -5.05 13.64 6.74
N ASN A 212 -4.47 12.53 7.19
CA ASN A 212 -3.17 12.05 6.75
C ASN A 212 -3.24 11.08 5.56
N ALA A 213 -4.42 10.83 4.99
CA ALA A 213 -4.57 9.85 3.91
C ALA A 213 -3.65 10.16 2.72
N CYS A 214 -3.02 9.10 2.20
CA CYS A 214 -2.17 9.17 1.02
C CYS A 214 -3.04 9.20 -0.24
N LYS A 215 -3.14 10.38 -0.86
CA LYS A 215 -4.05 10.65 -1.99
C LYS A 215 -3.30 11.13 -3.22
N ASP A 216 -3.88 10.84 -4.39
CA ASP A 216 -3.45 11.39 -5.67
C ASP A 216 -3.99 12.83 -5.88
N ALA A 217 -3.60 13.45 -7.00
CA ALA A 217 -4.04 14.81 -7.33
C ALA A 217 -5.57 14.96 -7.53
N LYS A 218 -6.27 13.83 -7.74
CA LYS A 218 -7.74 13.79 -7.84
C LYS A 218 -8.43 13.52 -6.48
N GLY A 219 -7.67 13.48 -5.37
CA GLY A 219 -8.17 13.22 -4.03
C GLY A 219 -8.53 11.76 -3.75
N ARG A 220 -8.11 10.81 -4.60
CA ARG A 220 -8.35 9.38 -4.47
C ARG A 220 -7.19 8.71 -3.73
N LEU A 221 -7.47 7.67 -2.97
CA LEU A 221 -6.43 6.90 -2.28
C LEU A 221 -5.41 6.33 -3.27
N ARG A 222 -4.13 6.39 -2.91
CA ARG A 222 -3.05 5.81 -3.71
C ARG A 222 -2.95 4.31 -3.49
N VAL A 223 -2.60 3.58 -4.54
CA VAL A 223 -2.42 2.13 -4.54
C VAL A 223 -1.38 1.71 -5.56
N ALA A 224 -0.53 0.77 -5.19
CA ALA A 224 0.38 0.08 -6.10
C ALA A 224 -0.06 -1.37 -6.33
N ALA A 225 0.46 -2.01 -7.37
CA ALA A 225 0.15 -3.39 -7.69
C ALA A 225 1.39 -4.18 -8.12
N GLY A 226 1.51 -5.42 -7.63
CA GLY A 226 2.57 -6.33 -8.00
C GLY A 226 2.40 -6.89 -9.41
N VAL A 227 3.50 -6.96 -10.16
CA VAL A 227 3.57 -7.52 -11.51
C VAL A 227 4.79 -8.44 -11.60
N GLY A 228 4.68 -9.53 -12.35
CA GLY A 228 5.80 -10.43 -12.66
C GLY A 228 6.39 -10.17 -14.04
N VAL A 229 7.16 -11.16 -14.53
CA VAL A 229 7.77 -11.16 -15.87
C VAL A 229 7.17 -12.23 -16.79
N THR A 230 5.92 -12.59 -16.53
CA THR A 230 5.18 -13.58 -17.33
C THR A 230 4.81 -13.02 -18.72
N PRO A 231 4.53 -13.85 -19.73
CA PRO A 231 4.15 -13.38 -21.07
C PRO A 231 2.97 -12.42 -21.08
N ASP A 232 2.02 -12.58 -20.15
CA ASP A 232 0.82 -11.76 -19.96
C ASP A 232 1.04 -10.53 -19.07
N ALA A 233 2.29 -10.26 -18.63
CA ALA A 233 2.58 -9.15 -17.70
C ALA A 233 2.18 -7.77 -18.26
N MET A 234 2.37 -7.54 -19.58
CA MET A 234 1.97 -6.28 -20.20
C MET A 234 0.43 -6.11 -20.26
N ASP A 235 -0.32 -7.19 -20.46
CA ASP A 235 -1.79 -7.14 -20.42
C ASP A 235 -2.27 -6.81 -18.99
N ARG A 236 -1.58 -7.35 -17.99
CA ARG A 236 -1.81 -7.01 -16.57
C ARG A 236 -1.52 -5.53 -16.30
N VAL A 237 -0.37 -5.00 -16.73
CA VAL A 237 -0.05 -3.57 -16.59
C VAL A 237 -1.08 -2.72 -17.27
N LYS A 238 -1.50 -3.05 -18.50
CA LYS A 238 -2.56 -2.33 -19.23
C LYS A 238 -3.87 -2.28 -18.46
N ALA A 239 -4.31 -3.41 -17.88
CA ALA A 239 -5.54 -3.47 -17.10
C ALA A 239 -5.44 -2.65 -15.79
N LEU A 240 -4.27 -2.64 -15.14
CA LEU A 240 -4.02 -1.85 -13.93
C LEU A 240 -4.00 -0.35 -14.22
N VAL A 241 -3.37 0.07 -15.34
CA VAL A 241 -3.35 1.47 -15.78
C VAL A 241 -4.76 1.95 -16.14
N ALA A 242 -5.59 1.10 -16.73
CA ALA A 242 -6.99 1.44 -17.03
C ALA A 242 -7.81 1.74 -15.76
N GLU A 243 -7.37 1.25 -14.58
CA GLU A 243 -7.97 1.53 -13.28
C GLU A 243 -7.21 2.60 -12.49
N ASP A 244 -6.37 3.40 -13.16
CA ASP A 244 -5.58 4.50 -12.57
C ASP A 244 -4.65 4.03 -11.42
N VAL A 245 -3.98 2.87 -11.53
CA VAL A 245 -2.96 2.47 -10.56
C VAL A 245 -1.85 3.52 -10.47
N ASP A 246 -1.38 3.86 -9.26
CA ASP A 246 -0.36 4.91 -9.10
C ASP A 246 1.05 4.42 -9.42
N ALA A 247 1.35 3.16 -9.13
CA ALA A 247 2.63 2.52 -9.45
C ALA A 247 2.47 1.01 -9.65
N VAL A 248 3.40 0.41 -10.36
CA VAL A 248 3.56 -1.05 -10.40
C VAL A 248 4.87 -1.45 -9.71
N VAL A 249 4.85 -2.61 -9.08
CA VAL A 249 6.01 -3.22 -8.43
C VAL A 249 6.40 -4.47 -9.22
N LEU A 250 7.51 -4.41 -9.96
CA LEU A 250 8.13 -5.60 -10.55
C LEU A 250 8.74 -6.43 -9.43
N ASP A 251 8.01 -7.47 -9.03
CA ASP A 251 8.29 -8.23 -7.82
C ASP A 251 8.83 -9.63 -8.15
N SER A 252 10.10 -9.85 -7.84
CA SER A 252 10.84 -11.09 -8.08
C SER A 252 11.69 -11.47 -6.87
N ALA A 253 12.00 -12.75 -6.73
CA ALA A 253 12.98 -13.22 -5.74
C ALA A 253 14.38 -12.67 -6.01
N HIS A 254 14.69 -12.33 -7.27
CA HIS A 254 15.97 -11.74 -7.68
C HIS A 254 15.76 -10.67 -8.76
N GLY A 255 15.70 -9.40 -8.32
CA GLY A 255 15.47 -8.24 -9.20
C GLY A 255 16.63 -7.93 -10.14
N HIS A 256 17.86 -8.31 -9.79
CA HIS A 256 19.04 -8.09 -10.63
C HIS A 256 19.18 -9.17 -11.70
N SER A 257 18.21 -9.24 -12.60
CA SER A 257 18.17 -10.25 -13.68
C SER A 257 17.74 -9.64 -15.01
N ALA A 258 18.19 -10.23 -16.12
CA ALA A 258 17.94 -9.74 -17.47
C ALA A 258 16.44 -9.64 -17.80
N ASN A 259 15.64 -10.61 -17.36
CA ASN A 259 14.19 -10.62 -17.61
C ASN A 259 13.46 -9.47 -16.92
N ILE A 260 13.88 -9.15 -15.69
CA ILE A 260 13.33 -8.01 -14.94
C ILE A 260 13.63 -6.70 -15.65
N VAL A 261 14.89 -6.48 -16.05
CA VAL A 261 15.30 -5.25 -16.76
C VAL A 261 14.62 -5.14 -18.14
N SER A 262 14.50 -6.25 -18.87
CA SER A 262 13.74 -6.25 -20.12
C SER A 262 12.28 -5.83 -19.93
N MET A 263 11.61 -6.34 -18.88
CA MET A 263 10.24 -5.98 -18.56
C MET A 263 10.13 -4.52 -18.10
N LEU A 264 11.07 -4.04 -17.25
CA LEU A 264 11.14 -2.66 -16.81
C LEU A 264 11.20 -1.70 -18.01
N LYS A 265 12.14 -1.93 -18.94
CA LYS A 265 12.27 -1.13 -20.15
C LYS A 265 10.98 -1.11 -20.97
N ARG A 266 10.37 -2.27 -21.17
CA ARG A 266 9.14 -2.41 -21.93
C ARG A 266 7.97 -1.66 -21.27
N ILE A 267 7.84 -1.69 -19.95
CA ILE A 267 6.82 -0.93 -19.22
C ILE A 267 7.08 0.58 -19.39
N LYS A 268 8.31 1.04 -19.20
CA LYS A 268 8.66 2.46 -19.32
C LYS A 268 8.54 2.99 -20.74
N GLU A 269 8.74 2.17 -21.75
CA GLU A 269 8.53 2.52 -23.18
C GLU A 269 7.04 2.76 -23.46
N VAL A 270 6.15 1.90 -22.97
CA VAL A 270 4.71 1.98 -23.23
C VAL A 270 4.02 2.99 -22.29
N TYR A 271 4.46 3.06 -21.03
CA TYR A 271 3.88 3.90 -19.97
C TYR A 271 4.95 4.74 -19.28
N PRO A 272 5.54 5.76 -19.92
CA PRO A 272 6.69 6.52 -19.40
C PRO A 272 6.38 7.28 -18.10
N SER A 273 5.13 7.66 -17.87
CA SER A 273 4.67 8.35 -16.65
C SER A 273 4.32 7.43 -15.49
N LEU A 274 4.21 6.12 -15.72
CA LEU A 274 3.91 5.15 -14.66
C LEU A 274 5.17 4.89 -13.83
N ASP A 275 5.09 5.06 -12.53
CA ASP A 275 6.20 4.71 -11.66
C ASP A 275 6.35 3.20 -11.54
N VAL A 276 7.59 2.73 -11.70
CA VAL A 276 7.95 1.31 -11.61
C VAL A 276 8.97 1.11 -10.48
N VAL A 277 8.55 0.46 -9.41
CA VAL A 277 9.42 -0.01 -8.34
C VAL A 277 9.92 -1.41 -8.68
N VAL A 278 11.20 -1.68 -8.50
CA VAL A 278 11.81 -2.98 -8.88
C VAL A 278 12.46 -3.63 -7.67
N GLY A 279 12.23 -4.91 -7.49
CA GLY A 279 12.86 -5.73 -6.44
C GLY A 279 12.64 -7.24 -6.61
N ASN A 280 13.29 -8.05 -5.72
CA ASN A 280 14.12 -7.61 -4.60
C ASN A 280 15.61 -7.66 -4.97
N ILE A 281 16.36 -6.76 -4.40
CA ILE A 281 17.81 -6.67 -4.53
C ILE A 281 18.47 -6.62 -3.15
N ALA A 282 19.79 -6.74 -3.10
CA ALA A 282 20.53 -6.68 -1.85
C ALA A 282 21.89 -5.96 -1.97
N THR A 283 22.23 -5.39 -3.13
CA THR A 283 23.54 -4.78 -3.39
C THR A 283 23.42 -3.44 -4.12
N GLY A 284 24.37 -2.53 -3.88
CA GLY A 284 24.46 -1.25 -4.56
C GLY A 284 24.67 -1.40 -6.07
N GLY A 285 25.42 -2.42 -6.51
CA GLY A 285 25.59 -2.72 -7.93
C GLY A 285 24.27 -3.05 -8.64
N ALA A 286 23.40 -3.82 -7.98
CA ALA A 286 22.06 -4.11 -8.49
C ALA A 286 21.20 -2.83 -8.55
N ALA A 287 21.27 -1.98 -7.52
CA ALA A 287 20.56 -0.71 -7.50
C ALA A 287 20.98 0.20 -8.67
N ARG A 288 22.26 0.38 -8.87
CA ARG A 288 22.82 1.18 -9.99
C ARG A 288 22.27 0.68 -11.33
N TYR A 289 22.37 -0.61 -11.56
CA TYR A 289 21.92 -1.22 -12.82
C TYR A 289 20.43 -1.02 -13.07
N LEU A 290 19.57 -1.18 -12.05
CA LEU A 290 18.12 -0.97 -12.20
C LEU A 290 17.76 0.50 -12.41
N ILE A 291 18.42 1.41 -11.68
CA ILE A 291 18.18 2.86 -11.77
C ILE A 291 18.57 3.39 -13.16
N GLU A 292 19.73 2.97 -13.68
CA GLU A 292 20.20 3.32 -15.04
C GLU A 292 19.25 2.79 -16.13
N ASN A 293 18.46 1.75 -15.84
CA ASN A 293 17.47 1.18 -16.75
C ASN A 293 16.03 1.67 -16.49
N GLY A 294 15.84 2.73 -15.65
CA GLY A 294 14.59 3.46 -15.50
C GLY A 294 13.72 3.06 -14.32
N ALA A 295 14.28 2.41 -13.30
CA ALA A 295 13.55 2.16 -12.04
C ALA A 295 13.27 3.48 -11.29
N ASP A 296 12.03 3.67 -10.84
CA ASP A 296 11.60 4.83 -10.07
C ASP A 296 11.65 4.60 -8.55
N GLY A 297 11.87 3.38 -8.12
CA GLY A 297 12.10 2.95 -6.76
C GLY A 297 12.77 1.57 -6.74
N VAL A 298 13.54 1.28 -5.70
CA VAL A 298 14.20 -0.02 -5.54
C VAL A 298 13.81 -0.66 -4.21
N LYS A 299 13.49 -1.95 -4.24
CA LYS A 299 13.03 -2.73 -3.09
C LYS A 299 14.10 -3.73 -2.65
N VAL A 300 14.50 -3.64 -1.36
CA VAL A 300 15.68 -4.30 -0.80
C VAL A 300 15.28 -5.38 0.19
N GLY A 301 15.76 -6.60 -0.05
CA GLY A 301 15.57 -7.71 0.89
C GLY A 301 15.61 -9.06 0.20
N ILE A 302 16.71 -9.81 0.34
CA ILE A 302 16.86 -11.19 -0.10
C ILE A 302 16.89 -12.09 1.13
N GLY A 303 15.75 -12.75 1.39
CA GLY A 303 15.60 -13.72 2.46
C GLY A 303 15.42 -13.22 3.90
N PRO A 304 15.13 -11.93 4.22
CA PRO A 304 14.97 -11.50 5.61
C PRO A 304 13.56 -11.76 6.16
N GLY A 305 12.57 -12.08 5.34
CA GLY A 305 11.18 -12.27 5.77
C GLY A 305 11.00 -13.43 6.73
N SER A 306 10.06 -13.31 7.69
CA SER A 306 9.83 -14.28 8.77
C SER A 306 9.43 -15.69 8.30
N ILE A 307 8.89 -15.81 7.08
CA ILE A 307 8.47 -17.08 6.47
C ILE A 307 9.27 -17.40 5.19
N CYS A 308 10.36 -16.66 4.94
CA CYS A 308 11.26 -16.91 3.83
C CYS A 308 12.36 -17.89 4.22
N THR A 309 12.63 -18.88 3.37
CA THR A 309 13.69 -19.87 3.57
C THR A 309 14.79 -19.80 2.50
N THR A 310 14.78 -18.78 1.63
CA THR A 310 15.76 -18.59 0.53
C THR A 310 17.19 -18.72 1.01
N ARG A 311 17.55 -18.09 2.14
CA ARG A 311 18.92 -18.14 2.69
C ARG A 311 19.36 -19.55 3.10
N ILE A 312 18.42 -20.40 3.51
CA ILE A 312 18.70 -21.78 3.91
C ILE A 312 18.68 -22.70 2.69
N ILE A 313 17.69 -22.54 1.82
CA ILE A 313 17.49 -23.47 0.68
C ILE A 313 18.45 -23.14 -0.47
N ALA A 314 18.61 -21.87 -0.82
CA ALA A 314 19.48 -21.43 -1.91
C ALA A 314 20.88 -20.98 -1.43
N GLY A 315 21.08 -20.74 -0.13
CA GLY A 315 22.35 -20.27 0.43
C GLY A 315 22.70 -18.83 0.03
N VAL A 316 21.71 -18.04 -0.41
CA VAL A 316 21.92 -16.68 -0.93
C VAL A 316 21.17 -15.64 -0.08
N GLY A 317 21.84 -14.53 0.21
CA GLY A 317 21.26 -13.41 0.93
C GLY A 317 22.30 -12.46 1.48
N VAL A 318 21.85 -11.28 1.91
CA VAL A 318 22.67 -10.29 2.62
C VAL A 318 21.91 -9.89 3.88
N PRO A 319 22.58 -9.75 5.05
CA PRO A 319 21.95 -9.22 6.25
C PRO A 319 21.28 -7.86 5.99
N GLN A 320 20.06 -7.68 6.49
CA GLN A 320 19.15 -6.66 5.97
C GLN A 320 19.63 -5.21 6.17
N LEU A 321 20.23 -4.90 7.33
CA LEU A 321 20.74 -3.55 7.58
C LEU A 321 21.85 -3.17 6.60
N THR A 322 22.79 -4.11 6.38
CA THR A 322 23.90 -3.93 5.41
C THR A 322 23.36 -3.77 3.99
N ALA A 323 22.38 -4.60 3.59
CA ALA A 323 21.77 -4.51 2.26
C ALA A 323 21.10 -3.14 2.02
N ILE A 324 20.35 -2.64 3.01
CA ILE A 324 19.71 -1.32 2.92
C ILE A 324 20.75 -0.22 2.73
N TYR A 325 21.79 -0.23 3.56
CA TYR A 325 22.84 0.80 3.51
C TYR A 325 23.60 0.78 2.18
N ASP A 326 24.01 -0.39 1.69
CA ASP A 326 24.74 -0.53 0.41
C ASP A 326 23.91 -0.01 -0.77
N VAL A 327 22.64 -0.39 -0.83
CA VAL A 327 21.70 0.09 -1.86
C VAL A 327 21.45 1.60 -1.73
N ALA A 328 21.24 2.09 -0.50
CA ALA A 328 20.94 3.50 -0.25
C ALA A 328 22.10 4.44 -0.63
N CYS A 329 23.35 4.01 -0.44
CA CYS A 329 24.52 4.78 -0.88
C CYS A 329 24.49 5.09 -2.38
N VAL A 330 24.07 4.13 -3.19
CA VAL A 330 23.97 4.30 -4.66
C VAL A 330 22.67 5.02 -5.05
N ALA A 331 21.54 4.63 -4.49
CA ALA A 331 20.24 5.18 -4.86
C ALA A 331 20.12 6.69 -4.56
N ARG A 332 20.78 7.16 -3.50
CA ARG A 332 20.83 8.58 -3.11
C ARG A 332 21.41 9.46 -4.21
N GLU A 333 22.47 9.00 -4.92
CA GLU A 333 23.11 9.74 -6.00
C GLU A 333 22.12 10.09 -7.13
N SER A 334 21.11 9.25 -7.34
CA SER A 334 20.10 9.39 -8.38
C SER A 334 18.75 9.88 -7.85
N GLY A 335 18.63 10.13 -6.56
CA GLY A 335 17.39 10.53 -5.90
C GLY A 335 16.25 9.50 -5.99
N VAL A 336 16.58 8.21 -6.16
CA VAL A 336 15.63 7.10 -6.22
C VAL A 336 15.35 6.58 -4.82
N PRO A 337 14.07 6.48 -4.38
CA PRO A 337 13.73 5.95 -3.07
C PRO A 337 14.05 4.47 -2.89
N VAL A 338 14.41 4.11 -1.65
CA VAL A 338 14.72 2.76 -1.21
C VAL A 338 13.64 2.24 -0.28
N ILE A 339 13.05 1.10 -0.61
CA ILE A 339 12.03 0.41 0.18
C ILE A 339 12.69 -0.77 0.89
N ALA A 340 12.78 -0.71 2.22
CA ALA A 340 13.32 -1.79 3.05
C ALA A 340 12.26 -2.87 3.27
N ASP A 341 12.43 -4.04 2.65
CA ASP A 341 11.45 -5.13 2.62
C ASP A 341 11.90 -6.33 3.46
N GLY A 342 11.24 -6.55 4.58
CA GLY A 342 11.39 -7.73 5.43
C GLY A 342 12.39 -7.56 6.59
N GLY A 343 12.34 -8.54 7.51
CA GLY A 343 13.18 -8.58 8.71
C GLY A 343 12.68 -7.72 9.88
N LEU A 344 11.58 -6.99 9.71
CA LEU A 344 11.02 -6.06 10.68
C LEU A 344 10.09 -6.77 11.67
N ARG A 345 10.31 -6.58 12.98
CA ARG A 345 9.52 -7.19 14.07
C ARG A 345 8.96 -6.18 15.06
N TYR A 346 9.67 -5.08 15.25
CA TYR A 346 9.35 -4.01 16.19
C TYR A 346 9.45 -2.65 15.49
N SER A 347 8.83 -1.63 16.07
CA SER A 347 8.96 -0.25 15.59
C SER A 347 10.41 0.25 15.59
N GLY A 348 11.24 -0.23 16.51
CA GLY A 348 12.68 0.06 16.52
C GLY A 348 13.42 -0.42 15.28
N ASP A 349 12.98 -1.54 14.68
CA ASP A 349 13.57 -2.03 13.41
C ASP A 349 13.23 -1.09 12.24
N LEU A 350 12.02 -0.48 12.26
CA LEU A 350 11.64 0.55 11.29
C LEU A 350 12.57 1.76 11.40
N VAL A 351 12.82 2.23 12.62
CA VAL A 351 13.75 3.37 12.85
C VAL A 351 15.15 3.06 12.31
N LYS A 352 15.67 1.86 12.60
CA LYS A 352 16.99 1.42 12.12
C LYS A 352 17.03 1.29 10.59
N ALA A 353 15.97 0.77 9.97
CA ALA A 353 15.88 0.67 8.50
C ALA A 353 15.88 2.04 7.83
N LEU A 354 15.15 3.01 8.37
CA LEU A 354 15.10 4.39 7.88
C LEU A 354 16.46 5.08 8.10
N ALA A 355 17.06 4.93 9.28
CA ALA A 355 18.39 5.49 9.59
C ALA A 355 19.49 4.91 8.70
N ALA A 356 19.38 3.63 8.29
CA ALA A 356 20.32 3.01 7.36
C ALA A 356 20.16 3.49 5.91
N GLY A 357 19.20 4.35 5.62
CA GLY A 357 18.99 4.96 4.30
C GLY A 357 17.74 4.51 3.57
N GLY A 358 16.88 3.66 4.17
CA GLY A 358 15.55 3.39 3.65
C GLY A 358 14.68 4.64 3.65
N ASP A 359 13.92 4.86 2.59
CA ASP A 359 12.92 5.93 2.53
C ASP A 359 11.61 5.47 3.17
N CYS A 360 11.22 4.22 2.94
CA CYS A 360 10.08 3.58 3.58
C CYS A 360 10.36 2.09 3.82
N VAL A 361 9.47 1.45 4.58
CA VAL A 361 9.57 0.04 4.94
C VAL A 361 8.37 -0.74 4.40
N MET A 362 8.60 -1.96 3.91
CA MET A 362 7.52 -2.87 3.50
C MET A 362 7.27 -3.91 4.58
N ILE A 363 6.01 -4.04 4.97
CA ILE A 363 5.56 -4.88 6.09
C ILE A 363 4.67 -6.02 5.57
N GLY A 364 5.05 -7.26 5.88
CA GLY A 364 4.25 -8.46 5.64
C GLY A 364 3.67 -9.02 6.95
N TRP A 365 4.53 -9.61 7.77
CA TRP A 365 4.14 -10.35 8.98
C TRP A 365 3.22 -9.57 9.93
N MET A 366 3.59 -8.35 10.32
CA MET A 366 2.81 -7.57 11.27
C MET A 366 1.42 -7.20 10.76
N PHE A 367 1.21 -7.21 9.43
CA PHE A 367 -0.07 -6.90 8.81
C PHE A 367 -0.92 -8.14 8.49
N ALA A 368 -0.31 -9.31 8.34
CA ALA A 368 -1.04 -10.55 8.04
C ALA A 368 -2.11 -10.92 9.08
N GLY A 369 -1.89 -10.56 10.36
CA GLY A 369 -2.84 -10.81 11.45
C GLY A 369 -3.93 -9.77 11.63
N ARG A 370 -4.06 -8.79 10.72
CA ARG A 370 -5.04 -7.70 10.86
C ARG A 370 -6.41 -8.08 10.29
N GLU A 371 -7.44 -7.39 10.75
CA GLU A 371 -8.82 -7.60 10.30
C GLU A 371 -8.95 -7.44 8.79
N GLU A 372 -8.29 -6.43 8.24
CA GLU A 372 -8.33 -6.04 6.83
C GLU A 372 -7.49 -6.92 5.90
N ALA A 373 -6.59 -7.76 6.44
CA ALA A 373 -5.81 -8.70 5.65
C ALA A 373 -6.71 -9.80 5.04
N PRO A 374 -6.35 -10.35 3.86
CA PRO A 374 -7.11 -11.42 3.22
C PRO A 374 -7.25 -12.68 4.09
N GLY A 375 -8.25 -13.49 3.77
CA GLY A 375 -8.50 -14.77 4.41
C GLY A 375 -9.36 -14.70 5.68
N GLY A 376 -9.95 -15.82 6.02
CA GLY A 376 -10.82 -15.98 7.18
C GLY A 376 -10.03 -16.09 8.49
N THR A 377 -10.72 -15.85 9.60
CA THR A 377 -10.17 -16.10 10.94
C THR A 377 -10.20 -17.59 11.25
N ILE A 378 -9.09 -18.13 11.73
CA ILE A 378 -8.92 -19.52 12.16
C ILE A 378 -8.98 -19.55 13.69
N ILE A 379 -9.81 -20.42 14.28
CA ILE A 379 -9.81 -20.65 15.72
C ILE A 379 -8.93 -21.86 16.02
N PHE A 380 -7.92 -21.67 16.86
CA PHE A 380 -7.02 -22.72 17.31
C PHE A 380 -6.69 -22.54 18.79
N ASN A 381 -6.87 -23.60 19.59
CA ASN A 381 -6.70 -23.57 21.04
C ASN A 381 -7.43 -22.38 21.72
N GLY A 382 -8.67 -22.09 21.29
CA GLY A 382 -9.48 -20.98 21.83
C GLY A 382 -9.03 -19.57 21.42
N ARG A 383 -7.98 -19.44 20.63
CA ARG A 383 -7.48 -18.13 20.12
C ARG A 383 -7.74 -17.96 18.64
N LYS A 384 -7.88 -16.71 18.21
CA LYS A 384 -8.07 -16.34 16.79
C LYS A 384 -6.72 -16.18 16.10
N PHE A 385 -6.60 -16.75 14.89
CA PHE A 385 -5.42 -16.64 14.02
C PHE A 385 -5.87 -16.30 12.60
N LYS A 386 -4.92 -15.83 11.79
CA LYS A 386 -5.06 -15.73 10.33
C LYS A 386 -3.97 -16.54 9.64
N SER A 387 -4.27 -17.02 8.43
CA SER A 387 -3.27 -17.66 7.58
C SER A 387 -2.22 -16.67 7.16
N TYR A 388 -0.96 -17.09 7.15
CA TYR A 388 0.16 -16.31 6.62
C TYR A 388 1.11 -17.24 5.89
N ARG A 389 1.41 -16.94 4.61
CA ARG A 389 2.29 -17.79 3.82
C ARG A 389 3.29 -16.97 3.00
N GLY A 390 4.51 -17.51 2.88
CA GLY A 390 5.52 -17.00 1.97
C GLY A 390 5.13 -17.20 0.52
N MET A 391 5.46 -16.23 -0.34
CA MET A 391 5.21 -16.35 -1.78
C MET A 391 5.98 -17.51 -2.43
N GLY A 392 7.06 -18.00 -1.80
CA GLY A 392 7.79 -19.21 -2.17
C GLY A 392 7.29 -20.50 -1.51
N SER A 393 6.16 -20.48 -0.80
CA SER A 393 5.54 -21.71 -0.30
C SER A 393 4.86 -22.48 -1.43
N ILE A 394 4.72 -23.79 -1.27
CA ILE A 394 4.07 -24.65 -2.27
C ILE A 394 2.66 -24.13 -2.61
N ASP A 395 1.88 -23.75 -1.60
CA ASP A 395 0.52 -23.29 -1.81
C ASP A 395 0.45 -21.95 -2.54
N ALA A 396 1.39 -21.03 -2.27
CA ALA A 396 1.46 -19.77 -2.98
C ALA A 396 1.93 -19.96 -4.43
N MET A 397 2.90 -20.84 -4.66
CA MET A 397 3.39 -21.16 -6.01
C MET A 397 2.30 -21.79 -6.87
N LYS A 398 1.47 -22.68 -6.33
CA LYS A 398 0.30 -23.23 -7.02
C LYS A 398 -0.74 -22.16 -7.37
N ALA A 399 -0.88 -21.14 -6.53
CA ALA A 399 -1.81 -20.04 -6.75
C ALA A 399 -1.30 -18.99 -7.74
N GLY A 400 -0.05 -19.09 -8.24
CA GLY A 400 0.47 -18.23 -9.30
C GLY A 400 1.79 -17.53 -9.02
N SER A 401 2.45 -17.75 -7.85
CA SER A 401 3.73 -17.10 -7.52
C SER A 401 4.98 -17.86 -7.97
N ALA A 402 4.84 -18.99 -8.67
CA ALA A 402 5.97 -19.79 -9.12
C ALA A 402 6.92 -19.03 -10.08
N ASP A 403 6.41 -18.08 -10.87
CA ASP A 403 7.20 -17.20 -11.73
C ASP A 403 8.15 -16.29 -10.95
N ARG A 404 7.78 -15.87 -9.72
CA ARG A 404 8.62 -15.09 -8.82
C ARG A 404 9.94 -15.81 -8.48
N TYR A 405 9.90 -17.14 -8.43
CA TYR A 405 11.02 -18.02 -8.09
C TYR A 405 11.59 -18.76 -9.30
N PHE A 406 11.30 -18.28 -10.52
CA PHE A 406 11.78 -18.86 -11.78
C PHE A 406 11.34 -20.33 -12.01
N GLN A 407 10.23 -20.76 -11.38
CA GLN A 407 9.71 -22.14 -11.44
C GLN A 407 8.40 -22.25 -12.21
N LYS A 408 8.10 -21.28 -13.09
CA LYS A 408 6.93 -21.34 -13.96
C LYS A 408 6.99 -22.57 -14.87
N GLY A 409 5.85 -23.27 -15.02
CA GLY A 409 5.74 -24.50 -15.79
C GLY A 409 5.94 -25.79 -14.96
N CYS A 410 6.29 -25.65 -13.68
CA CYS A 410 6.36 -26.78 -12.75
C CYS A 410 5.10 -26.91 -11.87
N GLU A 411 4.14 -25.98 -11.97
CA GLU A 411 2.96 -25.90 -11.10
C GLU A 411 2.06 -27.14 -11.17
N GLY A 412 2.05 -27.84 -12.32
CA GLY A 412 1.30 -29.10 -12.53
C GLY A 412 1.93 -30.33 -11.86
N ASN A 413 3.17 -30.22 -11.38
CA ASN A 413 3.87 -31.32 -10.71
C ASN A 413 4.55 -30.84 -9.43
N ILE A 414 3.83 -30.99 -8.31
CA ILE A 414 4.25 -30.51 -6.97
C ILE A 414 5.62 -31.05 -6.56
N SER A 415 5.96 -32.28 -6.96
CA SER A 415 7.23 -32.90 -6.60
C SER A 415 8.45 -32.25 -7.28
N LYS A 416 8.23 -31.41 -8.28
CA LYS A 416 9.29 -30.65 -8.98
C LYS A 416 9.46 -29.23 -8.46
N LEU A 417 8.55 -28.72 -7.61
CA LEU A 417 8.69 -27.41 -6.99
C LEU A 417 9.71 -27.48 -5.86
N VAL A 418 10.59 -26.48 -5.80
CA VAL A 418 11.54 -26.26 -4.70
C VAL A 418 11.08 -25.05 -3.90
N PRO A 419 10.43 -25.23 -2.75
CA PRO A 419 9.89 -24.11 -1.98
C PRO A 419 11.02 -23.32 -1.26
N GLU A 420 10.91 -22.02 -1.34
CA GLU A 420 11.75 -21.05 -0.61
C GLU A 420 10.95 -20.26 0.43
N GLY A 421 9.88 -20.83 0.92
CA GLY A 421 9.02 -20.26 1.95
C GLY A 421 8.08 -21.29 2.54
N ILE A 422 7.53 -20.95 3.69
CA ILE A 422 6.60 -21.79 4.44
C ILE A 422 5.21 -21.18 4.54
N ALA A 423 4.21 -22.02 4.84
CA ALA A 423 2.88 -21.60 5.27
C ALA A 423 2.80 -21.66 6.81
N ALA A 424 2.21 -20.65 7.40
CA ALA A 424 2.09 -20.48 8.84
C ALA A 424 0.74 -19.84 9.21
N ARG A 425 0.51 -19.63 10.48
CA ARG A 425 -0.58 -18.82 11.02
C ARG A 425 0.00 -17.75 11.94
N VAL A 426 -0.64 -16.60 11.99
CA VAL A 426 -0.27 -15.49 12.87
C VAL A 426 -1.45 -15.13 13.78
N PRO A 427 -1.20 -14.69 15.04
CA PRO A 427 -2.27 -14.23 15.91
C PRO A 427 -3.09 -13.12 15.27
N PHE A 428 -4.41 -13.19 15.43
CA PHE A 428 -5.28 -12.06 15.07
C PHE A 428 -5.10 -10.94 16.10
N LYS A 429 -4.82 -9.73 15.62
CA LYS A 429 -4.47 -8.57 16.45
C LYS A 429 -5.29 -7.30 16.14
N GLY A 430 -6.57 -7.43 15.79
CA GLY A 430 -7.46 -6.30 15.57
C GLY A 430 -7.19 -5.50 14.30
N SER A 431 -7.50 -4.20 14.34
CA SER A 431 -7.43 -3.30 13.18
C SER A 431 -6.00 -2.95 12.76
N LEU A 432 -5.86 -2.57 11.50
CA LEU A 432 -4.58 -2.07 10.96
C LEU A 432 -4.20 -0.73 11.59
N SER A 433 -5.16 0.17 11.79
CA SER A 433 -4.93 1.53 12.28
C SER A 433 -4.25 1.56 13.65
N GLU A 434 -4.70 0.70 14.59
CA GLU A 434 -4.05 0.57 15.91
C GLU A 434 -2.57 0.19 15.80
N THR A 435 -2.25 -0.72 14.86
CA THR A 435 -0.87 -1.14 14.65
C THR A 435 -0.04 -0.04 14.03
N VAL A 436 -0.54 0.62 13.00
CA VAL A 436 0.14 1.73 12.34
C VAL A 436 0.40 2.85 13.35
N TYR A 437 -0.57 3.16 14.22
CA TYR A 437 -0.41 4.15 15.28
C TYR A 437 0.78 3.80 16.21
N GLN A 438 0.88 2.54 16.67
CA GLN A 438 1.99 2.10 17.53
C GLN A 438 3.34 2.13 16.79
N LEU A 439 3.38 1.69 15.52
CA LEU A 439 4.60 1.71 14.73
C LEU A 439 5.11 3.13 14.49
N ILE A 440 4.22 4.05 14.10
CA ILE A 440 4.59 5.45 13.87
C ILE A 440 4.94 6.16 15.18
N GLY A 441 4.26 5.83 16.29
CA GLY A 441 4.64 6.30 17.63
C GLY A 441 6.07 5.92 17.97
N GLY A 442 6.47 4.66 17.71
CA GLY A 442 7.84 4.19 17.90
C GLY A 442 8.86 4.87 16.98
N VAL A 443 8.50 5.10 15.71
CA VAL A 443 9.34 5.86 14.76
C VAL A 443 9.56 7.29 15.26
N ARG A 444 8.51 7.99 15.66
CA ARG A 444 8.60 9.34 16.21
C ARG A 444 9.46 9.41 17.48
N SER A 445 9.32 8.43 18.38
CA SER A 445 10.18 8.32 19.57
C SER A 445 11.64 8.16 19.19
N GLY A 446 11.97 7.24 18.28
CA GLY A 446 13.34 7.01 17.82
C GLY A 446 13.94 8.25 17.16
N MET A 447 13.18 8.96 16.33
CA MET A 447 13.59 10.23 15.74
C MET A 447 13.86 11.29 16.82
N GLY A 448 13.00 11.40 17.82
CA GLY A 448 13.19 12.30 18.96
C GLY A 448 14.47 12.02 19.72
N TYR A 449 14.78 10.75 20.03
CA TYR A 449 16.03 10.37 20.68
C TYR A 449 17.28 10.67 19.82
N CYS A 450 17.16 10.62 18.50
CA CYS A 450 18.27 10.92 17.57
C CYS A 450 18.36 12.41 17.21
N GLY A 451 17.48 13.28 17.72
CA GLY A 451 17.43 14.70 17.33
C GLY A 451 17.05 14.92 15.87
N ALA A 452 16.35 13.98 15.26
CA ALA A 452 16.00 14.00 13.84
C ALA A 452 14.61 14.61 13.63
N LYS A 453 14.53 15.78 13.02
CA LYS A 453 13.27 16.47 12.71
C LYS A 453 12.49 15.83 11.56
N ASP A 454 13.16 15.12 10.68
CA ASP A 454 12.64 14.44 9.50
C ASP A 454 13.44 13.17 9.18
N ILE A 455 12.98 12.37 8.22
CA ILE A 455 13.63 11.11 7.84
C ILE A 455 15.00 11.35 7.22
N GLU A 456 15.20 12.43 6.48
CA GLU A 456 16.51 12.76 5.88
C GLU A 456 17.56 13.06 6.95
N THR A 457 17.17 13.75 8.02
CA THR A 457 18.04 13.98 9.19
C THR A 457 18.31 12.65 9.92
N LEU A 458 17.32 11.77 10.04
CA LEU A 458 17.49 10.45 10.68
C LEU A 458 18.52 9.58 9.96
N LYS A 459 18.67 9.68 8.64
CA LYS A 459 19.68 8.96 7.85
C LYS A 459 21.13 9.34 8.21
N GLN A 460 21.33 10.38 9.01
CA GLN A 460 22.64 10.80 9.51
C GLN A 460 22.93 10.27 10.92
N ALA A 461 21.96 9.60 11.56
CA ALA A 461 22.14 9.04 12.88
C ALA A 461 23.20 7.95 12.89
N ARG A 462 23.94 7.87 14.00
CA ARG A 462 25.02 6.90 14.15
C ARG A 462 24.54 5.62 14.82
N PHE A 463 25.14 4.52 14.42
CA PHE A 463 24.91 3.22 15.01
C PHE A 463 26.05 2.80 15.93
N ILE A 464 25.73 2.02 16.94
CA ILE A 464 26.66 1.22 17.72
C ILE A 464 26.37 -0.25 17.50
N ARG A 465 27.39 -1.04 17.25
CA ARG A 465 27.25 -2.50 17.21
C ARG A 465 27.13 -3.04 18.62
N ILE A 466 26.22 -3.98 18.83
CA ILE A 466 25.97 -4.65 20.10
C ILE A 466 26.30 -6.15 20.00
N THR A 467 26.49 -6.78 21.15
CA THR A 467 26.67 -8.23 21.27
C THR A 467 25.32 -8.92 21.51
N ALA A 468 25.31 -10.26 21.50
CA ALA A 468 24.12 -11.03 21.91
C ALA A 468 23.67 -10.68 23.34
N SER A 469 24.60 -10.37 24.24
CA SER A 469 24.28 -9.90 25.61
C SER A 469 23.63 -8.52 25.59
N GLY A 470 24.10 -7.61 24.74
CA GLY A 470 23.49 -6.30 24.56
C GLY A 470 22.07 -6.39 23.96
N MET A 471 21.82 -7.38 23.10
CA MET A 471 20.48 -7.65 22.60
C MET A 471 19.56 -8.21 23.71
N GLN A 472 20.06 -9.09 24.57
CA GLN A 472 19.33 -9.59 25.73
C GLN A 472 19.00 -8.45 26.71
N GLU A 473 19.94 -7.55 27.00
CA GLU A 473 19.75 -6.34 27.81
C GLU A 473 18.67 -5.43 27.24
N SER A 474 18.48 -5.41 25.92
CA SER A 474 17.49 -4.57 25.22
C SER A 474 16.05 -5.06 25.41
N HIS A 475 15.83 -6.28 25.84
CA HIS A 475 14.52 -6.84 26.17
C HIS A 475 14.27 -6.79 27.67
N PRO A 476 12.99 -6.75 28.13
CA PRO A 476 12.68 -6.96 29.54
C PRO A 476 13.32 -8.27 30.04
N HIS A 477 14.10 -8.17 31.10
CA HIS A 477 14.82 -9.28 31.71
C HIS A 477 14.67 -9.23 33.24
N ASP A 478 14.89 -10.35 33.89
CA ASP A 478 14.82 -10.50 35.38
C ASP A 478 13.46 -10.16 36.01
N VAL A 479 12.39 -10.11 35.21
CA VAL A 479 11.01 -9.82 35.63
C VAL A 479 10.01 -10.78 35.00
N ALA A 480 8.90 -11.04 35.70
CA ALA A 480 7.75 -11.71 35.11
C ALA A 480 6.79 -10.66 34.51
N ILE A 481 6.53 -10.76 33.22
CA ILE A 481 5.58 -9.85 32.55
C ILE A 481 4.16 -10.17 33.03
N THR A 482 3.50 -9.23 33.67
CA THR A 482 2.12 -9.37 34.17
C THR A 482 1.08 -8.80 33.21
N SER A 483 1.50 -7.87 32.32
CA SER A 483 0.64 -7.25 31.29
C SER A 483 1.49 -6.92 30.07
N GLU A 484 1.07 -7.40 28.90
CA GLU A 484 1.73 -7.06 27.64
C GLU A 484 1.42 -5.61 27.22
N ALA A 485 2.41 -4.93 26.65
CA ALA A 485 2.20 -3.65 26.01
C ALA A 485 1.67 -3.86 24.57
N PRO A 486 0.84 -2.94 24.01
CA PRO A 486 0.30 -3.09 22.68
C PRO A 486 1.36 -3.17 21.57
N ASN A 487 2.57 -2.67 21.84
CA ASN A 487 3.71 -2.62 20.91
C ASN A 487 4.84 -3.59 21.29
N TYR A 488 4.68 -4.39 22.35
CA TYR A 488 5.66 -5.39 22.78
C TYR A 488 4.97 -6.67 23.21
N SER A 489 5.41 -7.81 22.67
CA SER A 489 4.99 -9.15 23.06
C SER A 489 6.23 -10.03 23.22
N SER A 490 6.25 -10.83 24.28
CA SER A 490 7.31 -11.81 24.53
C SER A 490 7.10 -13.14 23.80
N GLU A 491 5.92 -13.37 23.20
CA GLU A 491 5.66 -14.58 22.38
C GLU A 491 6.52 -14.52 21.10
N ARG A 492 7.55 -15.37 21.05
CA ARG A 492 8.35 -15.65 19.86
C ARG A 492 7.77 -16.80 19.06
#